data_34fc96657643c4b21405bf4527747a79
#
_entry.id   34fc96657643c4b21405bf4527747a79
#
_cell.length_a   1.000
_cell.length_b   1.000
_cell.length_c   1.000
_cell.angle_alpha   90.00
_cell.angle_beta   90.00
_cell.angle_gamma   90.00
#
_symmetry.space_group_name_H-M   'P 1'
#
loop_
_entity.id
_entity.type
_entity.pdbx_description
1 polymer ?
#
loop_
_entity_poly.entity_id
_entity_poly.type
_entity_poly.pdbx_seq_one_letter_code
_entity_poly.pdbx_strand_id
1 'polypeptide(L)'
;MFGNTVFTRVKRNENKKIAGIIQFLKENDLSIDTTVEIFITVMRNDRLIACGGLAGNIIKCVAIDESVRGEGLALTLATELINLAYERFCTQLFIYTKSQNEALFKQCGFYTLAQVPGVMVLMENNATRLQQYASYLTTLRRDGNKIGCIVMNANPFTRGHRYLVQQAAAQCDWLHLFLVKEDTSRFPYEDRLALVRAGTADIEKLTVHRGSEYLISRATFPCYFIKEQSVINHCYTEIDLQIFRNYLAPALGITHRFVGTEPYCEVTAGYNADMRRILQDPSNPAPPVQLVEIERLQYQGAAISASWVRKLLVKRDFATIRQ
;
A
#
# COMPACT_ATOMS: atom_id res chain seq x y z
N MET A 1 -4.21 -37.29 21.47
CA MET A 1 -5.43 -36.58 21.94
C MET A 1 -5.21 -35.09 21.65
N PHE A 2 -5.91 -34.52 20.68
CA PHE A 2 -5.88 -33.11 20.46
C PHE A 2 -6.58 -32.43 21.64
N GLY A 3 -5.84 -31.72 22.49
CA GLY A 3 -6.42 -30.94 23.57
C GLY A 3 -7.46 -29.97 22.99
N ASN A 4 -8.44 -29.59 23.81
CA ASN A 4 -9.57 -28.77 23.40
C ASN A 4 -9.07 -27.45 22.79
N THR A 5 -9.05 -27.36 21.47
CA THR A 5 -8.56 -26.16 20.73
C THR A 5 -9.75 -25.23 20.47
N VAL A 6 -9.70 -24.01 21.00
CA VAL A 6 -10.79 -23.04 20.94
C VAL A 6 -10.34 -21.82 20.14
N PHE A 7 -11.10 -21.49 19.10
CA PHE A 7 -10.94 -20.26 18.32
C PHE A 7 -11.83 -19.16 18.89
N THR A 8 -11.26 -17.99 19.14
CA THR A 8 -12.01 -16.86 19.70
C THR A 8 -11.71 -15.60 18.91
N ARG A 9 -12.75 -14.82 18.62
CA ARG A 9 -12.62 -13.49 18.03
C ARG A 9 -12.40 -12.46 19.14
N VAL A 10 -11.36 -11.66 19.03
CA VAL A 10 -10.99 -10.63 20.00
C VAL A 10 -10.99 -9.28 19.31
N LYS A 11 -11.88 -8.39 19.77
CA LYS A 11 -11.92 -7.00 19.29
C LYS A 11 -10.83 -6.17 19.97
N ARG A 12 -10.38 -5.13 19.28
CA ARG A 12 -9.31 -4.26 19.76
C ARG A 12 -9.59 -3.59 21.12
N ASN A 13 -10.85 -3.37 21.49
CA ASN A 13 -11.24 -2.77 22.77
C ASN A 13 -11.25 -3.75 23.96
N GLU A 14 -10.94 -5.03 23.74
CA GLU A 14 -10.85 -6.04 24.79
C GLU A 14 -9.44 -6.04 25.43
N ASN A 15 -9.11 -4.99 26.17
CA ASN A 15 -7.75 -4.66 26.63
C ASN A 15 -6.99 -5.82 27.29
N LYS A 16 -7.63 -6.65 28.12
CA LYS A 16 -6.98 -7.79 28.77
C LYS A 16 -6.53 -8.85 27.78
N LYS A 17 -7.38 -9.19 26.82
CA LYS A 17 -7.06 -10.17 25.76
C LYS A 17 -6.00 -9.62 24.80
N ILE A 18 -6.11 -8.33 24.46
CA ILE A 18 -5.10 -7.65 23.62
C ILE A 18 -3.72 -7.65 24.29
N ALA A 19 -3.63 -7.45 25.60
CA ALA A 19 -2.35 -7.54 26.32
C ALA A 19 -1.72 -8.94 26.17
N GLY A 20 -2.52 -10.01 26.26
CA GLY A 20 -2.05 -11.39 26.01
C GLY A 20 -1.57 -11.60 24.59
N ILE A 21 -2.28 -11.03 23.60
CA ILE A 21 -1.86 -11.08 22.18
C ILE A 21 -0.53 -10.33 21.98
N ILE A 22 -0.37 -9.15 22.56
CA ILE A 22 0.87 -8.38 22.47
C ILE A 22 2.06 -9.19 23.01
N GLN A 23 1.89 -9.81 24.16
CA GLN A 23 2.94 -10.64 24.78
C GLN A 23 3.28 -11.83 23.88
N PHE A 24 2.27 -12.54 23.35
CA PHE A 24 2.46 -13.69 22.45
C PHE A 24 3.14 -13.29 21.14
N LEU A 25 2.77 -12.16 20.54
CA LEU A 25 3.43 -11.64 19.34
C LEU A 25 4.90 -11.34 19.60
N LYS A 26 5.21 -10.71 20.75
CA LYS A 26 6.59 -10.40 21.15
C LYS A 26 7.44 -11.66 21.33
N GLU A 27 6.88 -12.71 21.89
CA GLU A 27 7.52 -14.04 22.03
C GLU A 27 7.80 -14.70 20.67
N ASN A 28 7.07 -14.31 19.63
CA ASN A 28 7.25 -14.76 18.25
C ASN A 28 7.98 -13.76 17.34
N ASP A 29 8.76 -12.82 17.91
CA ASP A 29 9.51 -11.78 17.19
C ASP A 29 8.64 -10.85 16.31
N LEU A 30 7.41 -10.60 16.73
CA LEU A 30 6.48 -9.69 16.09
C LEU A 30 6.07 -8.56 17.04
N SER A 31 5.67 -7.42 16.47
CA SER A 31 4.96 -6.38 17.21
C SER A 31 3.48 -6.35 16.82
N ILE A 32 2.65 -5.73 17.63
CA ILE A 32 1.25 -5.53 17.28
C ILE A 32 1.12 -4.42 16.25
N ASP A 33 0.37 -4.67 15.19
CA ASP A 33 -0.01 -3.61 14.25
C ASP A 33 -1.28 -2.91 14.77
N THR A 34 -1.17 -1.59 14.91
CA THR A 34 -2.23 -0.77 15.51
C THR A 34 -3.46 -0.61 14.63
N THR A 35 -3.40 -0.99 13.36
CA THR A 35 -4.52 -0.94 12.42
C THR A 35 -5.40 -2.19 12.47
N VAL A 36 -4.95 -3.26 13.14
CA VAL A 36 -5.76 -4.49 13.29
C VAL A 36 -7.02 -4.19 14.11
N GLU A 37 -8.18 -4.53 13.56
CA GLU A 37 -9.49 -4.31 14.17
C GLU A 37 -9.96 -5.50 14.99
N ILE A 38 -9.74 -6.70 14.48
CA ILE A 38 -10.16 -7.96 15.09
C ILE A 38 -9.03 -8.98 14.97
N PHE A 39 -8.75 -9.66 16.07
CA PHE A 39 -7.89 -10.83 16.09
C PHE A 39 -8.72 -12.11 16.17
N ILE A 40 -8.21 -13.18 15.56
CA ILE A 40 -8.57 -14.55 15.88
C ILE A 40 -7.44 -15.12 16.74
N THR A 41 -7.79 -15.62 17.92
CA THR A 41 -6.89 -16.29 18.85
C THR A 41 -7.22 -17.76 18.93
N VAL A 42 -6.22 -18.59 19.06
CA VAL A 42 -6.34 -20.04 19.23
C VAL A 42 -5.78 -20.41 20.58
N MET A 43 -6.65 -20.92 21.43
CA MET A 43 -6.32 -21.36 22.78
C MET A 43 -6.30 -22.90 22.84
N ARG A 44 -5.32 -23.46 23.56
CA ARG A 44 -5.26 -24.89 23.90
C ARG A 44 -4.84 -25.01 25.37
N ASN A 45 -5.69 -25.66 26.18
CA ASN A 45 -5.46 -25.78 27.63
C ASN A 45 -5.16 -24.42 28.28
N ASP A 46 -6.00 -23.43 28.03
CA ASP A 46 -5.88 -22.05 28.53
C ASP A 46 -4.60 -21.29 28.11
N ARG A 47 -3.79 -21.85 27.21
CA ARG A 47 -2.62 -21.21 26.64
C ARG A 47 -2.93 -20.69 25.23
N LEU A 48 -2.50 -19.47 24.92
CA LEU A 48 -2.53 -18.92 23.56
C LEU A 48 -1.43 -19.58 22.73
N ILE A 49 -1.82 -20.28 21.66
CA ILE A 49 -0.90 -21.02 20.79
C ILE A 49 -0.83 -20.47 19.36
N ALA A 50 -1.80 -19.67 18.95
CA ALA A 50 -1.74 -18.97 17.69
C ALA A 50 -2.64 -17.73 17.71
N CYS A 51 -2.32 -16.75 16.91
CA CYS A 51 -3.19 -15.62 16.62
C CYS A 51 -2.95 -15.09 15.20
N GLY A 52 -3.93 -14.35 14.70
CA GLY A 52 -3.83 -13.55 13.47
C GLY A 52 -4.87 -12.46 13.50
N GLY A 53 -4.60 -11.35 12.83
CA GLY A 53 -5.46 -10.18 12.82
C GLY A 53 -5.93 -9.77 11.44
N LEU A 54 -7.05 -9.08 11.37
CA LEU A 54 -7.60 -8.48 10.16
C LEU A 54 -7.64 -6.97 10.31
N ALA A 55 -7.06 -6.27 9.33
CA ALA A 55 -7.06 -4.81 9.20
C ALA A 55 -7.58 -4.45 7.81
N GLY A 56 -8.86 -4.05 7.71
CA GLY A 56 -9.53 -3.88 6.42
C GLY A 56 -9.44 -5.16 5.59
N ASN A 57 -8.69 -5.13 4.49
CA ASN A 57 -8.46 -6.26 3.59
C ASN A 57 -7.06 -6.91 3.74
N ILE A 58 -6.33 -6.60 4.80
CA ILE A 58 -4.97 -7.13 5.03
C ILE A 58 -4.97 -8.04 6.26
N ILE A 59 -4.53 -9.28 6.09
CA ILE A 59 -4.23 -10.20 7.18
C ILE A 59 -2.87 -9.84 7.75
N LYS A 60 -2.80 -9.62 9.06
CA LYS A 60 -1.61 -9.15 9.78
C LYS A 60 -1.38 -9.93 11.08
N CYS A 61 -0.19 -9.80 11.64
CA CYS A 61 0.15 -10.32 12.96
C CYS A 61 -0.14 -11.83 13.12
N VAL A 62 0.12 -12.63 12.07
CA VAL A 62 -0.05 -14.07 12.14
C VAL A 62 1.16 -14.67 12.85
N ALA A 63 0.92 -15.31 14.00
CA ALA A 63 1.90 -16.00 14.82
C ALA A 63 1.39 -17.36 15.24
N ILE A 64 2.30 -18.35 15.28
CA ILE A 64 2.03 -19.72 15.72
C ILE A 64 3.19 -20.17 16.61
N ASP A 65 2.85 -20.61 17.81
CA ASP A 65 3.82 -21.15 18.78
C ASP A 65 4.63 -22.30 18.16
N GLU A 66 5.93 -22.31 18.41
CA GLU A 66 6.83 -23.32 17.83
C GLU A 66 6.41 -24.75 18.16
N SER A 67 5.88 -24.97 19.36
CA SER A 67 5.49 -26.29 19.86
C SER A 67 4.34 -26.95 19.07
N VAL A 68 3.59 -26.17 18.27
CA VAL A 68 2.44 -26.63 17.49
C VAL A 68 2.61 -26.41 15.98
N ARG A 69 3.80 -26.03 15.53
CA ARG A 69 4.10 -25.92 14.10
C ARG A 69 4.05 -27.31 13.46
N GLY A 70 3.50 -27.38 12.25
CA GLY A 70 3.35 -28.64 11.50
C GLY A 70 2.03 -29.38 11.78
N GLU A 71 1.22 -28.97 12.75
CA GLU A 71 -0.08 -29.59 13.05
C GLU A 71 -1.24 -29.12 12.14
N GLY A 72 -0.98 -28.37 11.08
CA GLY A 72 -2.01 -27.80 10.18
C GLY A 72 -2.74 -26.58 10.74
N LEU A 73 -2.34 -26.09 11.93
CA LEU A 73 -2.99 -24.97 12.61
C LEU A 73 -2.94 -23.67 11.80
N ALA A 74 -1.87 -23.46 11.03
CA ALA A 74 -1.73 -22.30 10.15
C ALA A 74 -2.83 -22.22 9.09
N LEU A 75 -3.15 -23.36 8.46
CA LEU A 75 -4.21 -23.44 7.45
C LEU A 75 -5.57 -23.16 8.08
N THR A 76 -5.84 -23.75 9.26
CA THR A 76 -7.11 -23.51 9.97
C THR A 76 -7.25 -22.06 10.39
N LEU A 77 -6.20 -21.45 10.95
CA LEU A 77 -6.20 -20.02 11.33
C LEU A 77 -6.39 -19.10 10.11
N ALA A 78 -5.71 -19.37 9.00
CA ALA A 78 -5.88 -18.63 7.76
C ALA A 78 -7.31 -18.74 7.22
N THR A 79 -7.90 -19.94 7.27
CA THR A 79 -9.30 -20.17 6.88
C THR A 79 -10.27 -19.34 7.74
N GLU A 80 -10.07 -19.32 9.05
CA GLU A 80 -10.90 -18.52 9.97
C GLU A 80 -10.77 -17.01 9.71
N LEU A 81 -9.56 -16.52 9.41
CA LEU A 81 -9.32 -15.11 9.04
C LEU A 81 -9.98 -14.77 7.70
N ILE A 82 -9.93 -15.66 6.71
CA ILE A 82 -10.61 -15.49 5.42
C ILE A 82 -12.13 -15.47 5.61
N ASN A 83 -12.68 -16.40 6.42
CA ASN A 83 -14.11 -16.42 6.73
C ASN A 83 -14.56 -15.14 7.43
N LEU A 84 -13.79 -14.66 8.41
CA LEU A 84 -14.03 -13.41 9.09
C LEU A 84 -14.06 -12.22 8.11
N ALA A 85 -13.15 -12.19 7.16
CA ALA A 85 -13.12 -11.15 6.13
C ALA A 85 -14.33 -11.24 5.20
N TYR A 86 -14.73 -12.44 4.79
CA TYR A 86 -15.91 -12.64 3.92
C TYR A 86 -17.22 -12.26 4.62
N GLU A 87 -17.36 -12.54 5.91
CA GLU A 87 -18.50 -12.06 6.71
C GLU A 87 -18.59 -10.51 6.73
N ARG A 88 -17.44 -9.84 6.54
CA ARG A 88 -17.35 -8.38 6.44
C ARG A 88 -17.42 -7.87 5.00
N PHE A 89 -17.84 -8.70 4.05
CA PHE A 89 -17.91 -8.42 2.61
C PHE A 89 -16.56 -8.08 1.96
N CYS A 90 -15.46 -8.50 2.58
CA CYS A 90 -14.11 -8.31 2.06
C CYS A 90 -13.64 -9.59 1.38
N THR A 91 -13.66 -9.63 0.05
CA THR A 91 -13.29 -10.81 -0.75
C THR A 91 -11.90 -10.72 -1.36
N GLN A 92 -11.30 -9.52 -1.41
CA GLN A 92 -9.94 -9.30 -1.86
C GLN A 92 -9.02 -9.16 -0.64
N LEU A 93 -8.19 -10.16 -0.38
CA LEU A 93 -7.34 -10.20 0.80
C LEU A 93 -5.87 -10.21 0.42
N PHE A 94 -5.10 -9.44 1.16
CA PHE A 94 -3.65 -9.39 1.05
C PHE A 94 -2.98 -9.89 2.34
N ILE A 95 -1.78 -10.40 2.17
CA ILE A 95 -0.88 -10.69 3.27
C ILE A 95 0.53 -10.24 2.93
N TYR A 96 1.17 -9.57 3.87
CA TYR A 96 2.59 -9.26 3.83
C TYR A 96 3.29 -10.14 4.86
N THR A 97 4.27 -10.90 4.45
CA THR A 97 4.93 -11.84 5.34
C THR A 97 6.41 -11.99 5.02
N LYS A 98 7.18 -12.54 5.95
CA LYS A 98 8.59 -12.90 5.72
C LYS A 98 8.68 -13.93 4.59
N SER A 99 9.72 -13.86 3.75
CA SER A 99 9.91 -14.76 2.61
C SER A 99 9.86 -16.25 2.99
N GLN A 100 10.34 -16.59 4.18
CA GLN A 100 10.32 -17.97 4.69
C GLN A 100 8.91 -18.55 4.89
N ASN A 101 7.89 -17.72 5.01
CA ASN A 101 6.50 -18.13 5.20
C ASN A 101 5.72 -18.24 3.88
N GLU A 102 6.32 -17.90 2.75
CA GLU A 102 5.65 -17.89 1.45
C GLU A 102 5.01 -19.23 1.11
N ALA A 103 5.74 -20.34 1.30
CA ALA A 103 5.25 -21.70 1.03
C ALA A 103 4.02 -22.05 1.87
N LEU A 104 3.99 -21.62 3.13
CA LEU A 104 2.85 -21.81 4.04
C LEU A 104 1.60 -21.09 3.51
N PHE A 105 1.72 -19.82 3.15
CA PHE A 105 0.56 -19.05 2.67
C PHE A 105 0.11 -19.46 1.27
N LYS A 106 1.00 -19.99 0.43
CA LYS A 106 0.59 -20.67 -0.82
C LYS A 106 -0.33 -21.84 -0.57
N GLN A 107 -0.07 -22.66 0.46
CA GLN A 107 -0.98 -23.74 0.87
C GLN A 107 -2.32 -23.21 1.40
N CYS A 108 -2.35 -22.00 1.93
CA CYS A 108 -3.58 -21.32 2.37
C CYS A 108 -4.34 -20.61 1.22
N GLY A 109 -3.94 -20.79 -0.05
CA GLY A 109 -4.62 -20.20 -1.20
C GLY A 109 -4.22 -18.78 -1.52
N PHE A 110 -3.04 -18.33 -1.08
CA PHE A 110 -2.47 -17.05 -1.45
C PHE A 110 -1.43 -17.19 -2.57
N TYR A 111 -1.34 -16.19 -3.42
CA TYR A 111 -0.47 -16.13 -4.60
C TYR A 111 0.45 -14.91 -4.50
N THR A 112 1.72 -15.09 -4.80
CA THR A 112 2.72 -14.02 -4.72
C THR A 112 2.50 -12.98 -5.82
N LEU A 113 2.39 -11.71 -5.43
CA LEU A 113 2.29 -10.56 -6.33
C LEU A 113 3.65 -9.88 -6.57
N ALA A 114 4.39 -9.67 -5.49
CA ALA A 114 5.71 -9.04 -5.50
C ALA A 114 6.51 -9.50 -4.28
N GLN A 115 7.85 -9.37 -4.36
CA GLN A 115 8.72 -9.82 -3.27
C GLN A 115 10.01 -9.01 -3.18
N VAL A 116 10.53 -8.93 -1.97
CA VAL A 116 11.92 -8.53 -1.70
C VAL A 116 12.66 -9.79 -1.30
N PRO A 117 13.55 -10.33 -2.15
CA PRO A 117 14.19 -11.62 -1.93
C PRO A 117 14.84 -11.74 -0.55
N GLY A 118 14.56 -12.82 0.15
CA GLY A 118 15.09 -13.10 1.51
C GLY A 118 14.48 -12.24 2.63
N VAL A 119 13.64 -11.25 2.34
CA VAL A 119 13.05 -10.35 3.33
C VAL A 119 11.55 -10.57 3.45
N MET A 120 10.78 -10.25 2.40
CA MET A 120 9.33 -10.32 2.46
C MET A 120 8.68 -10.60 1.12
N VAL A 121 7.43 -11.05 1.20
CA VAL A 121 6.53 -11.20 0.05
C VAL A 121 5.20 -10.53 0.30
N LEU A 122 4.61 -9.98 -0.76
CA LEU A 122 3.21 -9.58 -0.82
C LEU A 122 2.43 -10.64 -1.59
N MET A 123 1.36 -11.12 -0.99
CA MET A 123 0.51 -12.16 -1.57
C MET A 123 -0.95 -11.76 -1.54
N GLU A 124 -1.75 -12.29 -2.46
CA GLU A 124 -3.20 -12.08 -2.58
C GLU A 124 -3.93 -13.42 -2.65
N ASN A 125 -5.15 -13.47 -2.13
CA ASN A 125 -6.00 -14.68 -2.15
C ASN A 125 -6.65 -14.96 -3.52
N ASN A 126 -6.06 -14.47 -4.61
CA ASN A 126 -6.53 -14.70 -5.97
C ASN A 126 -5.37 -14.68 -6.97
N ALA A 127 -5.27 -15.71 -7.81
CA ALA A 127 -4.17 -15.86 -8.77
C ALA A 127 -4.24 -14.91 -9.97
N THR A 128 -5.41 -14.40 -10.31
CA THR A 128 -5.67 -13.73 -11.60
C THR A 128 -6.17 -12.29 -11.47
N ARG A 129 -6.55 -11.83 -10.28
CA ARG A 129 -7.19 -10.52 -10.10
C ARG A 129 -6.28 -9.35 -10.52
N LEU A 130 -4.98 -9.41 -10.21
CA LEU A 130 -4.03 -8.39 -10.67
C LEU A 130 -3.94 -8.37 -12.20
N GLN A 131 -3.94 -9.53 -12.86
CA GLN A 131 -3.98 -9.62 -14.32
C GLN A 131 -5.29 -9.09 -14.92
N GLN A 132 -6.41 -9.37 -14.28
CA GLN A 132 -7.72 -8.81 -14.70
C GLN A 132 -7.73 -7.29 -14.56
N TYR A 133 -7.14 -6.74 -13.49
CA TYR A 133 -6.98 -5.31 -13.33
C TYR A 133 -6.07 -4.71 -14.42
N ALA A 134 -4.93 -5.33 -14.72
CA ALA A 134 -4.06 -4.91 -15.83
C ALA A 134 -4.80 -4.97 -17.18
N SER A 135 -5.58 -6.01 -17.44
CA SER A 135 -6.41 -6.12 -18.63
C SER A 135 -7.46 -5.00 -18.72
N TYR A 136 -8.10 -4.66 -17.61
CA TYR A 136 -8.97 -3.50 -17.55
C TYR A 136 -8.23 -2.20 -17.87
N LEU A 137 -7.04 -1.98 -17.31
CA LEU A 137 -6.23 -0.80 -17.61
C LEU A 137 -5.86 -0.72 -19.10
N THR A 138 -5.63 -1.86 -19.77
CA THR A 138 -5.33 -1.90 -21.20
C THR A 138 -6.47 -1.30 -22.04
N THR A 139 -7.73 -1.40 -21.60
CA THR A 139 -8.86 -0.76 -22.28
C THR A 139 -8.83 0.77 -22.20
N LEU A 140 -8.05 1.32 -21.27
CA LEU A 140 -7.89 2.75 -21.04
C LEU A 140 -6.58 3.30 -21.62
N ARG A 141 -5.80 2.43 -22.29
CA ARG A 141 -4.55 2.80 -22.97
C ARG A 141 -4.80 3.90 -24.00
N ARG A 142 -3.82 4.78 -24.14
CA ARG A 142 -3.81 5.86 -25.12
C ARG A 142 -2.59 5.74 -26.02
N ASP A 143 -2.76 6.16 -27.27
CA ASP A 143 -1.67 6.19 -28.24
C ASP A 143 -0.75 7.38 -27.98
N GLY A 144 0.52 7.19 -28.20
CA GLY A 144 1.56 8.21 -28.04
C GLY A 144 2.93 7.60 -27.83
N ASN A 145 3.96 8.40 -28.07
CA ASN A 145 5.35 8.00 -27.83
C ASN A 145 5.78 8.25 -26.39
N LYS A 146 5.20 9.28 -25.77
CA LYS A 146 5.51 9.69 -24.40
C LYS A 146 4.23 9.68 -23.56
N ILE A 147 3.97 8.54 -22.95
CA ILE A 147 2.84 8.35 -22.04
C ILE A 147 3.31 8.57 -20.61
N GLY A 148 2.75 9.59 -19.98
CA GLY A 148 3.09 9.99 -18.62
C GLY A 148 2.23 9.32 -17.56
N CYS A 149 2.77 9.23 -16.35
CA CYS A 149 2.05 8.79 -15.17
C CYS A 149 2.43 9.62 -13.94
N ILE A 150 1.43 9.98 -13.14
CA ILE A 150 1.59 10.49 -11.79
C ILE A 150 0.81 9.58 -10.84
N VAL A 151 1.40 9.26 -9.70
CA VAL A 151 0.72 8.62 -8.57
C VAL A 151 0.83 9.56 -7.38
N MET A 152 -0.30 9.92 -6.77
CA MET A 152 -0.30 10.85 -5.64
C MET A 152 -1.36 10.49 -4.60
N ASN A 153 -1.12 10.90 -3.37
CA ASN A 153 -2.11 10.80 -2.28
C ASN A 153 -3.07 12.00 -2.27
N ALA A 154 -2.61 13.21 -2.63
CA ALA A 154 -3.39 14.45 -2.69
C ALA A 154 -4.27 14.68 -1.44
N ASN A 155 -3.69 14.73 -0.27
CA ASN A 155 -4.37 14.83 1.03
C ASN A 155 -4.12 16.20 1.73
N PRO A 156 -4.83 17.29 1.32
CA PRO A 156 -5.71 17.43 0.16
C PRO A 156 -4.97 17.70 -1.16
N PHE A 157 -5.71 17.79 -2.26
CA PHE A 157 -5.19 18.32 -3.53
C PHE A 157 -4.89 19.82 -3.39
N THR A 158 -3.70 20.25 -3.83
CA THR A 158 -3.20 21.62 -3.67
C THR A 158 -2.76 22.22 -5.00
N ARG A 159 -2.49 23.52 -5.03
CA ARG A 159 -1.90 24.20 -6.20
C ARG A 159 -0.57 23.56 -6.63
N GLY A 160 0.23 23.06 -5.67
CA GLY A 160 1.45 22.31 -5.97
C GLY A 160 1.20 21.00 -6.73
N HIS A 161 0.16 20.26 -6.37
CA HIS A 161 -0.26 19.05 -7.11
C HIS A 161 -0.75 19.42 -8.52
N ARG A 162 -1.59 20.46 -8.64
CA ARG A 162 -2.06 20.95 -9.94
C ARG A 162 -0.90 21.36 -10.84
N TYR A 163 0.06 22.10 -10.31
CA TYR A 163 1.26 22.50 -11.04
C TYR A 163 2.04 21.28 -11.57
N LEU A 164 2.27 20.27 -10.73
CA LEU A 164 2.91 19.02 -11.15
C LEU A 164 2.14 18.37 -12.32
N VAL A 165 0.81 18.30 -12.24
CA VAL A 165 -0.03 17.70 -13.30
C VAL A 165 0.07 18.52 -14.59
N GLN A 166 0.02 19.85 -14.51
CA GLN A 166 0.15 20.75 -15.67
C GLN A 166 1.51 20.59 -16.35
N GLN A 167 2.59 20.61 -15.57
CA GLN A 167 3.95 20.45 -16.11
C GLN A 167 4.18 19.07 -16.74
N ALA A 168 3.62 18.01 -16.16
CA ALA A 168 3.68 16.68 -16.72
C ALA A 168 2.86 16.55 -18.00
N ALA A 169 1.62 17.06 -18.01
CA ALA A 169 0.74 17.03 -19.19
C ALA A 169 1.34 17.78 -20.38
N ALA A 170 2.03 18.90 -20.12
CA ALA A 170 2.74 19.66 -21.17
C ALA A 170 3.94 18.91 -21.79
N GLN A 171 4.45 17.89 -21.11
CA GLN A 171 5.63 17.14 -21.54
C GLN A 171 5.32 15.76 -22.11
N CYS A 172 4.06 15.33 -22.21
CA CYS A 172 3.70 14.01 -22.72
C CYS A 172 2.49 14.06 -23.67
N ASP A 173 2.31 13.02 -24.46
CA ASP A 173 1.20 12.88 -25.39
C ASP A 173 -0.12 12.59 -24.67
N TRP A 174 -0.04 11.86 -23.56
CA TRP A 174 -1.13 11.59 -22.64
C TRP A 174 -0.63 11.37 -21.22
N LEU A 175 -1.39 11.83 -20.23
CA LEU A 175 -1.05 11.68 -18.82
C LEU A 175 -2.09 10.82 -18.09
N HIS A 176 -1.64 9.80 -17.38
CA HIS A 176 -2.45 9.01 -16.45
C HIS A 176 -2.16 9.46 -15.01
N LEU A 177 -3.20 9.86 -14.29
CA LEU A 177 -3.11 10.28 -12.89
C LEU A 177 -3.83 9.26 -12.01
N PHE A 178 -3.08 8.62 -11.11
CA PHE A 178 -3.62 7.71 -10.11
C PHE A 178 -3.67 8.37 -8.74
N LEU A 179 -4.83 8.23 -8.08
CA LEU A 179 -5.00 8.62 -6.70
C LEU A 179 -4.89 7.38 -5.81
N VAL A 180 -3.96 7.39 -4.84
CA VAL A 180 -3.78 6.27 -3.90
C VAL A 180 -5.05 6.12 -3.05
N LYS A 181 -5.61 4.89 -3.03
CA LYS A 181 -6.78 4.55 -2.23
C LYS A 181 -6.33 4.25 -0.80
N GLU A 182 -6.43 5.26 0.06
CA GLU A 182 -6.04 5.17 1.46
C GLU A 182 -7.06 5.88 2.33
N ASP A 183 -7.59 5.19 3.34
CA ASP A 183 -8.61 5.73 4.25
C ASP A 183 -8.04 6.28 5.57
N THR A 184 -6.73 6.14 5.81
CA THR A 184 -6.06 6.74 6.98
C THR A 184 -5.74 8.24 6.79
N SER A 185 -6.01 8.77 5.60
CA SER A 185 -5.85 10.17 5.26
C SER A 185 -6.86 11.06 5.99
N ARG A 186 -6.47 12.31 6.29
CA ARG A 186 -7.35 13.29 6.93
C ARG A 186 -8.58 13.63 6.08
N PHE A 187 -8.43 13.61 4.76
CA PHE A 187 -9.51 13.77 3.80
C PHE A 187 -9.92 12.39 3.28
N PRO A 188 -11.21 12.04 3.34
CA PRO A 188 -11.73 10.79 2.78
C PRO A 188 -11.36 10.63 1.31
N TYR A 189 -11.25 9.40 0.85
CA TYR A 189 -10.84 9.10 -0.52
C TYR A 189 -11.72 9.78 -1.58
N GLU A 190 -13.05 9.74 -1.41
CA GLU A 190 -13.97 10.33 -2.39
C GLU A 190 -13.85 11.86 -2.46
N ASP A 191 -13.61 12.53 -1.32
CA ASP A 191 -13.35 13.98 -1.29
C ASP A 191 -12.04 14.32 -2.02
N ARG A 192 -10.99 13.52 -1.80
CA ARG A 192 -9.72 13.72 -2.50
C ARG A 192 -9.86 13.52 -4.00
N LEU A 193 -10.61 12.50 -4.43
CA LEU A 193 -10.88 12.24 -5.84
C LEU A 193 -11.70 13.37 -6.48
N ALA A 194 -12.71 13.87 -5.78
CA ALA A 194 -13.51 15.03 -6.24
C ALA A 194 -12.65 16.29 -6.41
N LEU A 195 -11.78 16.58 -5.43
CA LEU A 195 -10.85 17.70 -5.50
C LEU A 195 -9.85 17.56 -6.66
N VAL A 196 -9.30 16.38 -6.88
CA VAL A 196 -8.41 16.11 -8.02
C VAL A 196 -9.13 16.36 -9.34
N ARG A 197 -10.32 15.78 -9.52
CA ARG A 197 -11.11 15.94 -10.75
C ARG A 197 -11.49 17.41 -11.01
N ALA A 198 -11.98 18.10 -9.99
CA ALA A 198 -12.32 19.52 -10.11
C ALA A 198 -11.09 20.37 -10.41
N GLY A 199 -9.97 20.10 -9.72
CA GLY A 199 -8.73 20.86 -9.89
C GLY A 199 -7.95 20.55 -11.16
N THR A 200 -8.36 19.55 -11.96
CA THR A 200 -7.72 19.17 -13.23
C THR A 200 -8.69 19.14 -14.41
N ALA A 201 -9.92 19.61 -14.24
CA ALA A 201 -10.98 19.51 -15.24
C ALA A 201 -10.67 20.22 -16.58
N ASP A 202 -9.83 21.26 -16.53
CA ASP A 202 -9.39 22.04 -17.68
C ASP A 202 -8.09 21.51 -18.33
N ILE A 203 -7.50 20.44 -17.78
CA ILE A 203 -6.26 19.86 -18.34
C ILE A 203 -6.64 18.82 -19.38
N GLU A 204 -6.32 19.12 -20.62
CA GLU A 204 -6.52 18.19 -21.73
C GLU A 204 -5.53 17.02 -21.67
N LYS A 205 -5.85 15.92 -22.37
CA LYS A 205 -5.01 14.71 -22.47
C LYS A 205 -4.65 14.10 -21.11
N LEU A 206 -5.59 14.15 -20.18
CA LEU A 206 -5.48 13.59 -18.85
C LEU A 206 -6.56 12.54 -18.60
N THR A 207 -6.17 11.41 -18.05
CA THR A 207 -7.08 10.42 -17.46
C THR A 207 -6.85 10.33 -15.95
N VAL A 208 -7.85 10.68 -15.16
CA VAL A 208 -7.82 10.50 -13.69
C VAL A 208 -8.42 9.14 -13.36
N HIS A 209 -7.58 8.24 -12.88
CA HIS A 209 -7.96 6.90 -12.46
C HIS A 209 -8.38 6.88 -10.99
N ARG A 210 -9.39 6.08 -10.69
CA ARG A 210 -9.63 5.66 -9.31
C ARG A 210 -8.45 4.81 -8.84
N GLY A 211 -8.09 4.96 -7.57
CA GLY A 211 -7.07 4.11 -6.96
C GLY A 211 -7.53 2.65 -6.89
N SER A 212 -6.59 1.76 -6.79
CA SER A 212 -6.81 0.33 -6.56
C SER A 212 -5.97 -0.14 -5.39
N GLU A 213 -6.24 -1.34 -4.91
CA GLU A 213 -5.45 -1.98 -3.85
C GLU A 213 -4.01 -2.31 -4.31
N TYR A 214 -3.73 -2.23 -5.61
CA TYR A 214 -2.41 -2.45 -6.21
C TYR A 214 -1.52 -1.21 -6.26
N LEU A 215 -2.04 -0.05 -5.84
CA LEU A 215 -1.27 1.17 -5.60
C LEU A 215 -1.06 1.29 -4.10
N ILE A 216 0.06 0.77 -3.64
CA ILE A 216 0.32 0.55 -2.21
C ILE A 216 0.55 1.89 -1.51
N SER A 217 -0.20 2.13 -0.42
CA SER A 217 0.04 3.27 0.45
C SER A 217 1.11 2.96 1.47
N ARG A 218 2.04 3.89 1.66
CA ARG A 218 3.03 3.82 2.73
C ARG A 218 2.40 3.79 4.12
N ALA A 219 1.27 4.46 4.31
CA ALA A 219 0.60 4.54 5.60
C ALA A 219 -0.03 3.20 6.03
N THR A 220 -0.40 2.36 5.06
CA THR A 220 -0.99 1.03 5.31
C THR A 220 0.02 -0.10 5.18
N PHE A 221 1.25 0.19 4.73
CA PHE A 221 2.31 -0.80 4.59
C PHE A 221 2.70 -1.39 5.95
N PRO A 222 2.62 -2.72 6.13
CA PRO A 222 2.85 -3.33 7.43
C PRO A 222 4.34 -3.36 7.79
N CYS A 223 4.66 -2.96 9.01
CA CYS A 223 6.02 -2.95 9.55
C CYS A 223 6.20 -3.79 10.82
N TYR A 224 5.16 -4.50 11.28
CA TYR A 224 5.14 -5.22 12.54
C TYR A 224 6.14 -6.40 12.63
N PHE A 225 6.70 -6.85 11.52
CA PHE A 225 7.70 -7.94 11.45
C PHE A 225 9.09 -7.48 10.99
N ILE A 226 9.28 -6.19 10.74
CA ILE A 226 10.57 -5.58 10.34
C ILE A 226 10.95 -4.55 11.40
N LYS A 227 12.18 -4.66 11.96
CA LYS A 227 12.63 -3.81 13.06
C LYS A 227 13.27 -2.49 12.58
N GLU A 228 13.90 -2.50 11.41
CA GLU A 228 14.66 -1.36 10.89
C GLU A 228 13.84 -0.52 9.91
N GLN A 229 13.74 0.77 10.15
CA GLN A 229 12.96 1.71 9.32
C GLN A 229 13.52 1.82 7.89
N SER A 230 14.83 1.71 7.71
CA SER A 230 15.48 1.68 6.39
C SER A 230 15.02 0.48 5.56
N VAL A 231 14.94 -0.70 6.17
CA VAL A 231 14.46 -1.93 5.52
C VAL A 231 12.98 -1.82 5.17
N ILE A 232 12.15 -1.25 6.07
CA ILE A 232 10.72 -1.02 5.80
C ILE A 232 10.57 -0.11 4.57
N ASN A 233 11.32 0.99 4.50
CA ASN A 233 11.26 1.92 3.40
C ASN A 233 11.66 1.27 2.08
N HIS A 234 12.74 0.49 2.10
CA HIS A 234 13.22 -0.26 0.93
C HIS A 234 12.17 -1.28 0.47
N CYS A 235 11.63 -2.09 1.36
CA CYS A 235 10.60 -3.08 1.05
C CYS A 235 9.34 -2.44 0.45
N TYR A 236 8.87 -1.34 1.04
CA TYR A 236 7.73 -0.59 0.51
C TYR A 236 7.99 -0.16 -0.95
N THR A 237 9.15 0.46 -1.19
CA THR A 237 9.52 0.96 -2.52
C THR A 237 9.62 -0.17 -3.55
N GLU A 238 10.29 -1.27 -3.20
CA GLU A 238 10.46 -2.43 -4.08
C GLU A 238 9.09 -3.06 -4.45
N ILE A 239 8.24 -3.32 -3.47
CA ILE A 239 6.94 -3.96 -3.70
C ILE A 239 6.02 -3.06 -4.55
N ASP A 240 5.90 -1.78 -4.22
CA ASP A 240 5.08 -0.82 -4.97
C ASP A 240 5.54 -0.70 -6.43
N LEU A 241 6.83 -0.52 -6.63
CA LEU A 241 7.37 -0.30 -7.97
C LEU A 241 7.45 -1.56 -8.82
N GLN A 242 7.61 -2.75 -8.23
CA GLN A 242 7.49 -4.02 -8.98
C GLN A 242 6.09 -4.19 -9.57
N ILE A 243 5.05 -3.95 -8.78
CA ILE A 243 3.66 -4.04 -9.28
C ILE A 243 3.42 -2.98 -10.35
N PHE A 244 3.84 -1.74 -10.11
CA PHE A 244 3.69 -0.67 -11.07
C PHE A 244 4.40 -0.99 -12.41
N ARG A 245 5.68 -1.35 -12.37
CA ARG A 245 6.49 -1.58 -13.55
C ARG A 245 6.09 -2.83 -14.34
N ASN A 246 5.70 -3.90 -13.64
CA ASN A 246 5.45 -5.19 -14.30
C ASN A 246 4.00 -5.34 -14.79
N TYR A 247 3.06 -4.58 -14.23
CA TYR A 247 1.64 -4.73 -14.54
C TYR A 247 0.97 -3.44 -15.01
N LEU A 248 1.08 -2.34 -14.24
CA LEU A 248 0.33 -1.12 -14.53
C LEU A 248 0.93 -0.35 -15.72
N ALA A 249 2.24 -0.17 -15.72
CA ALA A 249 2.92 0.59 -16.76
C ALA A 249 2.79 -0.07 -18.15
N PRO A 250 3.02 -1.38 -18.31
CA PRO A 250 2.83 -2.02 -19.61
C PRO A 250 1.38 -1.99 -20.09
N ALA A 251 0.41 -2.17 -19.19
CA ALA A 251 -1.01 -2.15 -19.53
C ALA A 251 -1.44 -0.83 -20.15
N LEU A 252 -0.99 0.30 -19.62
CA LEU A 252 -1.31 1.64 -20.10
C LEU A 252 -0.32 2.17 -21.15
N GLY A 253 0.80 1.47 -21.39
CA GLY A 253 1.89 1.93 -22.24
C GLY A 253 2.68 3.08 -21.64
N ILE A 254 2.74 3.18 -20.31
CA ILE A 254 3.46 4.25 -19.60
C ILE A 254 4.95 4.15 -19.86
N THR A 255 5.54 5.27 -20.29
CA THR A 255 6.97 5.41 -20.59
C THR A 255 7.68 6.35 -19.62
N HIS A 256 6.93 7.23 -18.94
CA HIS A 256 7.49 8.25 -18.05
C HIS A 256 6.68 8.33 -16.75
N ARG A 257 7.34 8.36 -15.60
CA ARG A 257 6.73 8.65 -14.31
C ARG A 257 7.20 10.02 -13.82
N PHE A 258 6.25 10.91 -13.56
CA PHE A 258 6.51 12.26 -13.11
C PHE A 258 6.33 12.34 -11.59
N VAL A 259 7.26 12.99 -10.91
CA VAL A 259 7.25 13.22 -9.46
C VAL A 259 7.73 14.63 -9.16
N GLY A 260 7.32 15.18 -8.03
CA GLY A 260 7.90 16.43 -7.52
C GLY A 260 9.28 16.18 -6.89
N THR A 261 10.21 17.13 -7.07
CA THR A 261 11.46 17.12 -6.28
C THR A 261 11.16 17.18 -4.80
N GLU A 262 12.02 16.61 -3.97
CA GLU A 262 11.84 16.58 -2.52
C GLU A 262 13.09 17.09 -1.79
N PRO A 263 13.23 18.43 -1.71
CA PRO A 263 14.42 19.03 -1.10
C PRO A 263 14.43 18.97 0.43
N TYR A 264 13.30 18.64 1.06
CA TYR A 264 13.15 18.78 2.52
C TYR A 264 12.93 17.46 3.28
N CYS A 265 12.71 16.35 2.58
CA CYS A 265 12.47 15.06 3.20
C CYS A 265 13.41 13.99 2.63
N GLU A 266 14.46 13.64 3.40
CA GLU A 266 15.44 12.63 3.01
C GLU A 266 14.80 11.28 2.63
N VAL A 267 13.72 10.91 3.32
CA VAL A 267 12.99 9.67 3.04
C VAL A 267 12.33 9.68 1.66
N THR A 268 11.75 10.82 1.27
CA THR A 268 11.12 10.94 -0.06
C THR A 268 12.19 11.11 -1.15
N ALA A 269 13.29 11.78 -0.84
CA ALA A 269 14.45 11.84 -1.76
C ALA A 269 15.04 10.44 -2.00
N GLY A 270 15.20 9.63 -0.95
CA GLY A 270 15.60 8.23 -1.05
C GLY A 270 14.61 7.40 -1.89
N TYR A 271 13.30 7.62 -1.71
CA TYR A 271 12.28 6.98 -2.52
C TYR A 271 12.40 7.33 -4.01
N ASN A 272 12.65 8.59 -4.36
CA ASN A 272 12.85 9.00 -5.76
C ASN A 272 14.11 8.37 -6.37
N ALA A 273 15.21 8.24 -5.60
CA ALA A 273 16.43 7.58 -6.05
C ALA A 273 16.22 6.09 -6.31
N ASP A 274 15.57 5.38 -5.39
CA ASP A 274 15.19 3.97 -5.56
C ASP A 274 14.21 3.79 -6.73
N MET A 275 13.27 4.70 -6.90
CA MET A 275 12.33 4.69 -8.03
C MET A 275 13.07 4.73 -9.37
N ARG A 276 14.07 5.58 -9.51
CA ARG A 276 14.90 5.65 -10.74
C ARG A 276 15.59 4.32 -10.99
N ARG A 277 16.24 3.76 -9.98
CA ARG A 277 16.93 2.47 -10.07
C ARG A 277 15.97 1.35 -10.49
N ILE A 278 14.81 1.20 -9.84
CA ILE A 278 13.87 0.09 -10.07
C ILE A 278 13.15 0.25 -11.42
N LEU A 279 12.68 1.45 -11.74
CA LEU A 279 11.92 1.68 -12.97
C LEU A 279 12.79 1.63 -14.23
N GLN A 280 14.09 1.84 -14.12
CA GLN A 280 15.01 1.84 -15.25
C GLN A 280 15.96 0.63 -15.26
N ASP A 281 15.84 -0.31 -14.33
CA ASP A 281 16.67 -1.50 -14.25
C ASP A 281 16.59 -2.31 -15.56
N PRO A 282 17.72 -2.47 -16.29
CA PRO A 282 17.74 -3.19 -17.55
C PRO A 282 17.55 -4.71 -17.39
N SER A 283 17.74 -5.25 -16.20
CA SER A 283 17.55 -6.68 -15.92
C SER A 283 16.07 -7.08 -15.80
N ASN A 284 15.17 -6.12 -15.60
CA ASN A 284 13.74 -6.39 -15.54
C ASN A 284 13.17 -6.56 -16.96
N PRO A 285 12.44 -7.67 -17.25
CA PRO A 285 11.88 -7.93 -18.57
C PRO A 285 10.78 -6.94 -19.01
N ALA A 286 10.13 -6.25 -18.07
CA ALA A 286 9.16 -5.21 -18.40
C ALA A 286 9.85 -3.96 -19.00
N PRO A 287 9.20 -3.23 -19.91
CA PRO A 287 9.76 -2.00 -20.48
C PRO A 287 10.19 -1.01 -19.41
N PRO A 288 11.34 -0.32 -19.58
CA PRO A 288 11.76 0.69 -18.62
C PRO A 288 10.83 1.90 -18.63
N VAL A 289 10.68 2.50 -17.45
CA VAL A 289 9.90 3.74 -17.27
C VAL A 289 10.87 4.83 -16.79
N GLN A 290 10.97 5.92 -17.53
CA GLN A 290 11.84 7.03 -17.17
C GLN A 290 11.24 7.82 -16.01
N LEU A 291 12.05 8.15 -15.00
CA LEU A 291 11.67 9.05 -13.93
C LEU A 291 11.95 10.50 -14.35
N VAL A 292 10.94 11.35 -14.28
CA VAL A 292 11.05 12.80 -14.53
C VAL A 292 10.71 13.53 -13.24
N GLU A 293 11.67 14.26 -12.71
CA GLU A 293 11.48 15.10 -11.53
C GLU A 293 11.15 16.53 -11.95
N ILE A 294 10.06 17.08 -11.41
CA ILE A 294 9.59 18.44 -11.64
C ILE A 294 9.80 19.24 -10.36
N GLU A 295 10.41 20.40 -10.48
CA GLU A 295 10.59 21.30 -9.33
C GLU A 295 9.23 21.69 -8.73
N ARG A 296 9.19 21.75 -7.40
CA ARG A 296 7.95 22.10 -6.69
C ARG A 296 7.62 23.56 -6.86
N LEU A 297 6.32 23.83 -7.04
CA LEU A 297 5.81 25.19 -6.98
C LEU A 297 6.07 25.78 -5.60
N GLN A 298 6.66 26.96 -5.57
CA GLN A 298 6.95 27.71 -4.35
C GLN A 298 5.98 28.87 -4.17
N TYR A 299 5.69 29.19 -2.92
CA TYR A 299 4.99 30.38 -2.50
C TYR A 299 5.80 31.02 -1.37
N GLN A 300 6.18 32.30 -1.55
CA GLN A 300 7.04 33.05 -0.61
C GLN A 300 8.32 32.29 -0.20
N GLY A 301 8.97 31.63 -1.17
CA GLY A 301 10.22 30.89 -0.95
C GLY A 301 10.04 29.49 -0.29
N ALA A 302 8.81 29.07 -0.02
CA ALA A 302 8.52 27.74 0.53
C ALA A 302 7.72 26.87 -0.45
N ALA A 303 8.03 25.58 -0.53
CA ALA A 303 7.29 24.67 -1.39
C ALA A 303 5.86 24.47 -0.88
N ILE A 304 4.88 24.57 -1.78
CA ILE A 304 3.48 24.29 -1.47
C ILE A 304 3.32 22.78 -1.20
N SER A 305 2.88 22.45 0.01
CA SER A 305 2.68 21.06 0.41
C SER A 305 1.32 20.83 1.06
N ALA A 306 0.76 19.61 0.87
CA ALA A 306 -0.47 19.20 1.54
C ALA A 306 -0.34 19.19 3.07
N SER A 307 0.84 18.87 3.59
CA SER A 307 1.10 18.89 5.03
C SER A 307 1.02 20.32 5.61
N TRP A 308 1.49 21.29 4.88
CA TRP A 308 1.35 22.70 5.27
C TRP A 308 -0.12 23.14 5.27
N VAL A 309 -0.86 22.84 4.20
CA VAL A 309 -2.30 23.12 4.16
C VAL A 309 -3.05 22.46 5.33
N ARG A 310 -2.74 21.20 5.69
CA ARG A 310 -3.35 20.57 6.87
C ARG A 310 -3.02 21.30 8.19
N LYS A 311 -1.81 21.82 8.34
CA LYS A 311 -1.43 22.63 9.51
C LYS A 311 -2.22 23.93 9.58
N LEU A 312 -2.40 24.62 8.45
CA LEU A 312 -3.21 25.85 8.35
C LEU A 312 -4.69 25.60 8.67
N LEU A 313 -5.24 24.48 8.19
CA LEU A 313 -6.61 24.05 8.50
C LEU A 313 -6.83 23.82 10.00
N VAL A 314 -5.86 23.22 10.70
CA VAL A 314 -5.93 23.07 12.17
C VAL A 314 -5.99 24.44 12.85
N LYS A 315 -5.20 25.40 12.36
CA LYS A 315 -5.17 26.79 12.86
C LYS A 315 -6.35 27.64 12.39
N ARG A 316 -7.22 27.12 11.49
CA ARG A 316 -8.32 27.82 10.83
C ARG A 316 -7.83 29.07 10.04
N ASP A 317 -6.61 29.04 9.54
CA ASP A 317 -6.05 30.10 8.72
C ASP A 317 -6.47 29.92 7.24
N PHE A 318 -7.75 30.21 6.99
CA PHE A 318 -8.32 30.12 5.64
C PHE A 318 -7.82 31.22 4.71
N ALA A 319 -7.33 32.34 5.24
CA ALA A 319 -6.81 33.44 4.44
C ALA A 319 -5.54 32.99 3.70
N THR A 320 -4.59 32.39 4.41
CA THR A 320 -3.36 31.84 3.82
C THR A 320 -3.64 30.65 2.88
N ILE A 321 -4.65 29.82 3.17
CA ILE A 321 -5.01 28.68 2.30
C ILE A 321 -5.55 29.15 0.94
N ARG A 322 -6.24 30.28 0.87
CA ARG A 322 -6.83 30.82 -0.36
C ARG A 322 -5.81 31.48 -1.28
N GLN A 323 -4.68 31.90 -0.76
CA GLN A 323 -3.56 32.49 -1.52
C GLN A 323 -2.74 31.42 -2.24
#